data_abb46455a37e25219ba76cdfb1a8eef2
#
_entry.id   abb46455a37e25219ba76cdfb1a8eef2
#
_cell.length_a   1.000
_cell.length_b   1.000
_cell.length_c   1.000
_cell.angle_alpha   90.00
_cell.angle_beta   90.00
_cell.angle_gamma   90.00
#
_symmetry.space_group_name_H-M   'P 1'
#
loop_
_entity.id
_entity.type
_entity.pdbx_description
1 polymer ?
#
loop_
_entity_poly.entity_id
_entity_poly.type
_entity_poly.pdbx_seq_one_letter_code
_entity_poly.pdbx_strand_id
1 'polypeptide(L)'
;SEGNPIIRVTLPKTNAVVHNPGAPLKMTIFTDLNCGFCKKLHEDLKNVRDIEVTEYPIAFMAPDSPEKAKLALCGKDRVAAIDAIYSGGEVVTSGDCSAAEAAVAQNAEFARKNNINGTPMIIRADGRSNSGWLPQDELRAFLSGSN
;
A
#
# COMPACT_ATOMS: atom_id res chain seq x y z
N SER A 1 1.14 5.64 -18.96
CA SER A 1 1.94 5.69 -20.16
C SER A 1 2.10 4.31 -20.77
N GLU A 2 2.48 4.26 -22.04
CA GLU A 2 2.57 2.99 -22.77
C GLU A 2 3.63 2.05 -22.21
N GLY A 3 4.69 2.55 -21.60
CA GLY A 3 5.75 1.74 -21.05
C GLY A 3 5.44 1.10 -19.71
N ASN A 4 4.33 1.48 -19.08
CA ASN A 4 4.00 1.01 -17.75
C ASN A 4 3.32 -0.37 -17.80
N PRO A 5 3.83 -1.35 -17.04
CA PRO A 5 3.22 -2.68 -17.03
C PRO A 5 1.80 -2.67 -16.50
N ILE A 6 1.02 -3.65 -16.95
CA ILE A 6 -0.30 -3.92 -16.39
C ILE A 6 -0.11 -4.98 -15.30
N ILE A 7 -0.58 -4.68 -14.10
CA ILE A 7 -0.57 -5.59 -12.96
C ILE A 7 -2.02 -5.83 -12.55
N ARG A 8 -2.46 -7.07 -12.61
CA ARG A 8 -3.80 -7.44 -12.17
C ARG A 8 -3.72 -8.01 -10.76
N VAL A 9 -4.20 -7.24 -9.81
CA VAL A 9 -4.12 -7.61 -8.41
C VAL A 9 -5.20 -8.64 -8.10
N THR A 10 -4.76 -9.84 -7.70
CA THR A 10 -5.64 -10.95 -7.36
C THR A 10 -5.70 -11.22 -5.86
N LEU A 11 -4.96 -10.46 -5.07
CA LEU A 11 -4.97 -10.60 -3.62
C LEU A 11 -6.32 -10.17 -3.02
N PRO A 12 -6.79 -10.86 -1.97
CA PRO A 12 -8.00 -10.42 -1.27
C PRO A 12 -7.76 -9.09 -0.56
N LYS A 13 -8.79 -8.24 -0.51
CA LYS A 13 -8.70 -6.95 0.17
C LYS A 13 -8.48 -7.08 1.67
N THR A 14 -8.78 -8.25 2.25
CA THR A 14 -8.43 -8.51 3.66
C THR A 14 -6.94 -8.51 3.91
N ASN A 15 -6.11 -8.64 2.86
CA ASN A 15 -4.66 -8.53 2.97
C ASN A 15 -4.18 -7.07 2.87
N ALA A 16 -5.09 -6.12 2.83
CA ALA A 16 -4.77 -4.70 2.60
C ALA A 16 -5.31 -3.81 3.71
N VAL A 17 -4.77 -2.61 3.77
CA VAL A 17 -5.33 -1.51 4.53
C VAL A 17 -6.08 -0.62 3.55
N VAL A 18 -7.39 -0.42 3.74
CA VAL A 18 -8.20 0.40 2.84
C VAL A 18 -8.43 1.77 3.45
N HIS A 19 -7.99 2.80 2.75
CA HIS A 19 -8.17 4.20 3.15
C HIS A 19 -9.29 4.81 2.31
N ASN A 20 -10.17 5.59 2.93
CA ASN A 20 -11.29 6.28 2.27
C ASN A 20 -12.15 5.34 1.42
N PRO A 21 -12.68 4.24 1.99
CA PRO A 21 -13.47 3.29 1.20
C PRO A 21 -14.66 3.98 0.56
N GLY A 22 -14.90 3.70 -0.71
CA GLY A 22 -16.00 4.28 -1.48
C GLY A 22 -15.67 5.58 -2.19
N ALA A 23 -14.48 6.15 -1.99
CA ALA A 23 -14.08 7.38 -2.68
C ALA A 23 -14.03 7.16 -4.21
N PRO A 24 -14.25 8.22 -5.01
CA PRO A 24 -14.43 8.05 -6.47
C PRO A 24 -13.18 7.65 -7.25
N LEU A 25 -12.01 8.12 -6.86
CA LEU A 25 -10.76 7.68 -7.51
C LEU A 25 -10.22 6.45 -6.79
N LYS A 26 -9.75 5.48 -7.56
CA LYS A 26 -9.26 4.20 -7.00
C LYS A 26 -7.77 4.05 -7.24
N MET A 27 -7.06 3.68 -6.20
CA MET A 27 -5.62 3.43 -6.28
C MET A 27 -5.29 2.20 -5.44
N THR A 28 -4.50 1.29 -6.00
CA THR A 28 -3.89 0.20 -5.24
C THR A 28 -2.41 0.51 -5.12
N ILE A 29 -1.84 0.31 -3.93
CA ILE A 29 -0.41 0.49 -3.73
C ILE A 29 0.20 -0.70 -3.01
N PHE A 30 1.44 -0.99 -3.36
CA PHE A 30 2.29 -1.91 -2.58
C PHE A 30 3.35 -1.06 -1.91
N THR A 31 3.47 -1.20 -0.59
CA THR A 31 4.36 -0.37 0.22
C THR A 31 5.21 -1.22 1.15
N ASP A 32 6.41 -0.73 1.44
CA ASP A 32 7.20 -1.23 2.55
C ASP A 32 7.21 -0.13 3.61
N LEU A 33 6.87 -0.47 4.85
CA LEU A 33 6.69 0.52 5.89
C LEU A 33 8.02 1.10 6.41
N ASN A 34 9.13 0.67 5.83
CA ASN A 34 10.44 1.30 6.01
C ASN A 34 10.87 2.13 4.79
N CYS A 35 10.00 2.27 3.79
CA CYS A 35 10.33 2.99 2.57
C CYS A 35 10.03 4.49 2.74
N GLY A 36 11.05 5.33 2.54
CA GLY A 36 10.90 6.79 2.68
C GLY A 36 9.90 7.39 1.71
N PHE A 37 9.86 6.92 0.46
CA PHE A 37 8.90 7.41 -0.52
C PHE A 37 7.48 6.89 -0.26
N CYS A 38 7.33 5.74 0.36
CA CYS A 38 6.02 5.26 0.82
C CYS A 38 5.47 6.16 1.92
N LYS A 39 6.34 6.53 2.87
CA LYS A 39 5.98 7.49 3.93
C LYS A 39 5.60 8.84 3.33
N LYS A 40 6.36 9.31 2.34
CA LYS A 40 6.07 10.57 1.66
C LYS A 40 4.70 10.54 1.00
N LEU A 41 4.38 9.46 0.29
CA LEU A 41 3.06 9.29 -0.33
C LEU A 41 1.96 9.30 0.73
N HIS A 42 2.16 8.59 1.82
CA HIS A 42 1.21 8.56 2.94
C HIS A 42 0.95 9.97 3.49
N GLU A 43 2.00 10.74 3.69
CA GLU A 43 1.89 12.12 4.20
C GLU A 43 1.21 13.04 3.20
N ASP A 44 1.52 12.90 1.90
CA ASP A 44 0.87 13.69 0.84
C ASP A 44 -0.64 13.45 0.80
N LEU A 45 -1.09 12.24 1.13
CA LEU A 45 -2.49 11.86 1.05
C LEU A 45 -3.27 12.05 2.35
N LYS A 46 -2.64 12.55 3.38
CA LYS A 46 -3.20 12.60 4.74
C LYS A 46 -4.56 13.32 4.81
N ASN A 47 -4.74 14.38 4.04
CA ASN A 47 -5.98 15.15 4.02
C ASN A 47 -6.79 14.95 2.74
N VAL A 48 -6.41 13.98 1.93
CA VAL A 48 -7.11 13.66 0.69
C VAL A 48 -8.24 12.67 1.00
N ARG A 49 -9.46 12.98 0.54
CA ARG A 49 -10.64 12.16 0.84
C ARG A 49 -11.29 11.57 -0.39
N ASP A 50 -10.89 11.97 -1.58
CA ASP A 50 -11.50 11.53 -2.83
C ASP A 50 -10.76 10.39 -3.52
N ILE A 51 -9.74 9.83 -2.86
CA ILE A 51 -9.01 8.67 -3.36
C ILE A 51 -9.18 7.50 -2.39
N GLU A 52 -9.77 6.40 -2.87
CA GLU A 52 -9.78 5.15 -2.12
C GLU A 52 -8.44 4.46 -2.37
N VAL A 53 -7.67 4.23 -1.31
CA VAL A 53 -6.38 3.59 -1.39
C VAL A 53 -6.46 2.19 -0.81
N THR A 54 -6.15 1.18 -1.62
CA THR A 54 -6.02 -0.21 -1.17
C THR A 54 -4.52 -0.48 -1.05
N GLU A 55 -4.03 -0.52 0.17
CA GLU A 55 -2.61 -0.61 0.47
C GLU A 55 -2.22 -2.02 0.91
N TYR A 56 -1.38 -2.68 0.12
CA TYR A 56 -0.84 -4.00 0.44
C TYR A 56 0.58 -3.85 1.00
N PRO A 57 0.78 -4.07 2.30
CA PRO A 57 2.14 -4.02 2.85
C PRO A 57 2.94 -5.25 2.40
N ILE A 58 4.15 -4.98 1.94
CA ILE A 58 5.17 -5.99 1.65
C ILE A 58 6.41 -5.69 2.46
N ALA A 59 7.40 -6.58 2.46
CA ALA A 59 8.50 -6.47 3.40
C ALA A 59 9.79 -6.98 2.77
N PHE A 60 10.67 -6.05 2.39
CA PHE A 60 11.96 -6.42 1.81
C PHE A 60 13.09 -5.42 2.12
N MET A 61 12.75 -4.21 2.57
CA MET A 61 13.75 -3.13 2.68
C MET A 61 14.61 -3.18 3.94
N ALA A 62 14.08 -3.73 5.04
CA ALA A 62 14.80 -3.76 6.32
C ALA A 62 14.42 -5.00 7.12
N PRO A 63 15.26 -5.40 8.09
CA PRO A 63 14.98 -6.61 8.89
C PRO A 63 13.66 -6.57 9.65
N ASP A 64 13.17 -5.40 10.05
CA ASP A 64 11.90 -5.27 10.76
C ASP A 64 10.70 -4.96 9.86
N SER A 65 10.90 -4.92 8.54
CA SER A 65 9.78 -4.71 7.60
C SER A 65 8.67 -5.77 7.74
N PRO A 66 9.00 -7.08 7.91
CA PRO A 66 7.95 -8.09 8.11
C PRO A 66 7.13 -7.84 9.37
N GLU A 67 7.75 -7.43 10.46
CA GLU A 67 7.04 -7.14 11.71
C GLU A 67 6.13 -5.92 11.55
N LYS A 68 6.61 -4.86 10.91
CA LYS A 68 5.80 -3.66 10.64
C LYS A 68 4.59 -3.99 9.76
N ALA A 69 4.79 -4.77 8.70
CA ALA A 69 3.70 -5.18 7.82
C ALA A 69 2.65 -6.00 8.58
N LYS A 70 3.09 -6.93 9.43
CA LYS A 70 2.20 -7.74 10.27
C LYS A 70 1.41 -6.86 11.22
N LEU A 71 2.06 -5.91 11.89
CA LEU A 71 1.39 -5.00 12.81
C LEU A 71 0.32 -4.16 12.11
N ALA A 72 0.59 -3.69 10.90
CA ALA A 72 -0.38 -2.93 10.13
C ALA A 72 -1.64 -3.74 9.88
N LEU A 73 -1.50 -5.00 9.49
CA LEU A 73 -2.64 -5.86 9.17
C LEU A 73 -3.31 -6.46 10.41
N CYS A 74 -2.64 -6.45 11.55
CA CYS A 74 -3.18 -6.93 12.83
C CYS A 74 -3.75 -5.81 13.70
N GLY A 75 -3.66 -4.56 13.25
CA GLY A 75 -4.18 -3.42 14.00
C GLY A 75 -5.69 -3.51 14.15
N LYS A 76 -6.20 -3.13 15.33
CA LYS A 76 -7.65 -3.00 15.54
C LYS A 76 -8.26 -2.01 14.55
N ASP A 77 -7.52 -0.94 14.29
CA ASP A 77 -7.79 0.03 13.24
C ASP A 77 -6.55 0.06 12.36
N ARG A 78 -6.67 -0.50 11.17
CA ARG A 78 -5.51 -0.66 10.29
C ARG A 78 -4.96 0.67 9.77
N VAL A 79 -5.83 1.64 9.52
CA VAL A 79 -5.41 2.98 9.10
C VAL A 79 -4.61 3.64 10.22
N ALA A 80 -5.12 3.59 11.46
CA ALA A 80 -4.41 4.11 12.63
C ALA A 80 -3.08 3.38 12.84
N ALA A 81 -3.02 2.08 12.55
CA ALA A 81 -1.78 1.31 12.65
C ALA A 81 -0.72 1.82 11.68
N ILE A 82 -1.07 2.09 10.43
CA ILE A 82 -0.15 2.67 9.45
C ILE A 82 0.38 4.03 9.96
N ASP A 83 -0.52 4.90 10.43
CA ASP A 83 -0.13 6.22 10.97
C ASP A 83 0.86 6.06 12.12
N ALA A 84 0.57 5.14 13.05
CA ALA A 84 1.43 4.90 14.21
C ALA A 84 2.81 4.39 13.77
N ILE A 85 2.86 3.46 12.84
CA ILE A 85 4.12 2.89 12.35
C ILE A 85 5.00 3.97 11.73
N TYR A 86 4.44 4.81 10.89
CA TYR A 86 5.22 5.89 10.26
C TYR A 86 5.66 6.97 11.25
N SER A 87 4.91 7.18 12.32
CA SER A 87 5.27 8.19 13.34
C SER A 87 6.12 7.62 14.48
N GLY A 88 6.43 6.32 14.46
CA GLY A 88 7.18 5.67 15.53
C GLY A 88 6.37 5.40 16.79
N GLY A 89 5.04 5.45 16.71
CA GLY A 89 4.15 5.15 17.81
C GLY A 89 3.87 3.66 17.96
N GLU A 90 3.02 3.33 18.94
CA GLU A 90 2.64 1.95 19.21
C GLU A 90 1.35 1.59 18.48
N VAL A 91 1.30 0.33 18.02
CA VAL A 91 0.11 -0.23 17.36
C VAL A 91 -0.70 -1.04 18.36
N VAL A 92 -2.00 -0.76 18.41
CA VAL A 92 -2.94 -1.59 19.19
C VAL A 92 -3.41 -2.73 18.30
N THR A 93 -3.06 -3.97 18.65
CA THR A 93 -3.39 -5.14 17.85
C THR A 93 -4.69 -5.80 18.32
N SER A 94 -5.29 -6.58 17.42
CA SER A 94 -6.53 -7.31 17.71
C SER A 94 -6.26 -8.77 18.01
N GLY A 95 -5.48 -9.06 19.06
CA GLY A 95 -5.22 -10.42 19.53
C GLY A 95 -4.23 -11.19 18.69
N ASP A 96 -4.63 -12.37 18.18
CA ASP A 96 -3.75 -13.26 17.42
C ASP A 96 -3.46 -12.69 16.03
N CYS A 97 -2.18 -12.50 15.71
CA CYS A 97 -1.73 -11.91 14.45
C CYS A 97 -1.33 -12.96 13.40
N SER A 98 -1.66 -14.23 13.58
CA SER A 98 -1.24 -15.27 12.63
C SER A 98 -1.86 -15.07 11.24
N ALA A 99 -3.10 -14.61 11.15
CA ALA A 99 -3.74 -14.32 9.86
C ALA A 99 -3.04 -13.14 9.16
N ALA A 100 -2.62 -12.13 9.93
CA ALA A 100 -1.86 -11.00 9.38
C ALA A 100 -0.50 -11.47 8.85
N GLU A 101 0.17 -12.34 9.58
CA GLU A 101 1.45 -12.89 9.14
C GLU A 101 1.30 -13.67 7.83
N ALA A 102 0.26 -14.49 7.71
CA ALA A 102 -0.03 -15.23 6.47
C ALA A 102 -0.33 -14.27 5.32
N ALA A 103 -1.07 -13.20 5.58
CA ALA A 103 -1.38 -12.20 4.55
C ALA A 103 -0.12 -11.49 4.04
N VAL A 104 0.81 -11.15 4.93
CA VAL A 104 2.09 -10.56 4.53
C VAL A 104 2.86 -11.50 3.62
N ALA A 105 2.88 -12.80 3.93
CA ALA A 105 3.55 -13.79 3.10
C ALA A 105 2.90 -13.88 1.70
N GLN A 106 1.57 -13.85 1.64
CA GLN A 106 0.85 -13.86 0.37
C GLN A 106 1.13 -12.60 -0.46
N ASN A 107 1.18 -11.44 0.19
CA ASN A 107 1.51 -10.19 -0.48
C ASN A 107 2.92 -10.22 -1.07
N ALA A 108 3.87 -10.75 -0.31
CA ALA A 108 5.26 -10.89 -0.75
C ALA A 108 5.36 -11.81 -1.98
N GLU A 109 4.65 -12.93 -1.97
CA GLU A 109 4.66 -13.86 -3.09
C GLU A 109 4.04 -13.24 -4.34
N PHE A 110 2.93 -12.52 -4.19
CA PHE A 110 2.33 -11.79 -5.31
C PHE A 110 3.30 -10.77 -5.88
N ALA A 111 3.96 -10.00 -5.02
CA ALA A 111 4.92 -8.98 -5.46
C ALA A 111 6.08 -9.63 -6.22
N ARG A 112 6.61 -10.74 -5.72
CA ARG A 112 7.68 -11.47 -6.38
C ARG A 112 7.27 -11.94 -7.78
N LYS A 113 6.09 -12.55 -7.88
CA LYS A 113 5.58 -13.08 -9.17
C LYS A 113 5.32 -11.97 -10.19
N ASN A 114 5.00 -10.78 -9.75
CA ASN A 114 4.66 -9.65 -10.62
C ASN A 114 5.79 -8.63 -10.75
N ASN A 115 7.00 -9.00 -10.34
CA ASN A 115 8.20 -8.17 -10.46
C ASN A 115 8.05 -6.81 -9.79
N ILE A 116 7.35 -6.77 -8.66
CA ILE A 116 7.26 -5.56 -7.84
C ILE A 116 8.52 -5.53 -6.97
N ASN A 117 9.53 -4.84 -7.47
CA ASN A 117 10.87 -4.83 -6.86
C ASN A 117 11.18 -3.49 -6.18
N GLY A 118 10.28 -2.54 -6.24
CA GLY A 118 10.44 -1.22 -5.61
C GLY A 118 9.12 -0.70 -5.10
N THR A 119 9.18 0.22 -4.16
CA THR A 119 7.99 0.80 -3.52
C THR A 119 8.09 2.32 -3.48
N PRO A 120 6.95 3.03 -3.48
CA PRO A 120 5.63 2.47 -3.67
C PRO A 120 5.42 2.01 -5.11
N MET A 121 4.70 0.91 -5.30
CA MET A 121 4.18 0.55 -6.61
C MET A 121 2.73 1.02 -6.66
N ILE A 122 2.41 1.89 -7.59
CA ILE A 122 1.09 2.52 -7.72
C ILE A 122 0.36 1.87 -8.89
N ILE A 123 -0.87 1.39 -8.65
CA ILE A 123 -1.66 0.69 -9.67
C ILE A 123 -3.03 1.35 -9.73
N ARG A 124 -3.43 1.80 -10.90
CA ARG A 124 -4.73 2.43 -11.09
C ARG A 124 -5.80 1.38 -11.41
N ALA A 125 -7.07 1.83 -11.51
CA ALA A 125 -8.21 0.91 -11.62
C ALA A 125 -8.14 -0.05 -12.80
N ASP A 126 -7.51 0.34 -13.91
CA ASP A 126 -7.38 -0.52 -15.09
C ASP A 126 -6.17 -1.47 -15.04
N GLY A 127 -5.41 -1.43 -13.94
CA GLY A 127 -4.23 -2.27 -13.74
C GLY A 127 -2.92 -1.65 -14.21
N ARG A 128 -2.95 -0.49 -14.85
CA ARG A 128 -1.71 0.17 -15.27
C ARG A 128 -0.94 0.63 -14.04
N SER A 129 0.36 0.39 -14.04
CA SER A 129 1.19 0.63 -12.88
C SER A 129 2.18 1.76 -13.10
N ASN A 130 2.63 2.36 -12.00
CA ASN A 130 3.73 3.29 -11.96
C ASN A 130 4.63 2.93 -10.79
N SER A 131 5.89 2.66 -11.07
CA SER A 131 6.87 2.37 -10.02
C SER A 131 7.44 3.67 -9.48
N GLY A 132 7.28 3.88 -8.18
CA GLY A 132 7.80 5.04 -7.51
C GLY A 132 6.75 6.08 -7.15
N TRP A 133 7.18 7.03 -6.35
CA TRP A 133 6.36 8.14 -5.88
C TRP A 133 6.04 9.11 -7.01
N LEU A 134 4.83 9.67 -7.00
CA LEU A 134 4.40 10.72 -7.91
C LEU A 134 3.96 11.94 -7.10
N PRO A 135 4.32 13.16 -7.51
CA PRO A 135 3.73 14.37 -6.95
C PRO A 135 2.21 14.36 -7.15
N GLN A 136 1.48 15.05 -6.29
CA GLN A 136 0.02 14.90 -6.24
C GLN A 136 -0.67 15.21 -7.57
N ASP A 137 -0.24 16.25 -8.30
CA ASP A 137 -0.84 16.56 -9.59
C ASP A 137 -0.62 15.44 -10.61
N GLU A 138 0.57 14.89 -10.65
CA GLU A 138 0.90 13.78 -11.56
C GLU A 138 0.18 12.50 -11.14
N LEU A 139 0.03 12.28 -9.83
CA LEU A 139 -0.71 11.14 -9.31
C LEU A 139 -2.17 11.21 -9.76
N ARG A 140 -2.81 12.37 -9.63
CA ARG A 140 -4.20 12.55 -10.06
C ARG A 140 -4.36 12.36 -11.56
N ALA A 141 -3.44 12.88 -12.37
CA ALA A 141 -3.46 12.69 -13.82
C ALA A 141 -3.32 11.21 -14.16
N PHE A 142 -2.42 10.51 -13.48
CA PHE A 142 -2.25 9.07 -13.68
C PHE A 142 -3.52 8.29 -13.33
N LEU A 143 -4.11 8.55 -12.16
CA LEU A 143 -5.29 7.82 -11.68
C LEU A 143 -6.52 8.07 -12.55
N SER A 144 -6.63 9.25 -13.16
CA SER A 144 -7.74 9.56 -14.04
C SER A 144 -7.56 9.02 -15.46
N GLY A 145 -6.43 8.37 -15.74
CA GLY A 145 -6.16 7.80 -17.04
C GLY A 145 -5.68 8.81 -18.08
N SER A 146 -5.14 9.96 -17.64
CA SER A 146 -4.73 11.04 -18.53
C SER A 146 -3.33 10.84 -19.14
N ASN A 147 -2.62 9.77 -18.73
CA ASN A 147 -1.26 9.53 -19.23
C ASN A 147 -0.90 8.06 -19.28
#